data_c528a32fe4412dcc0da6aecd7f4f9d0c
#
_entry.id   c528a32fe4412dcc0da6aecd7f4f9d0c
#
_cell.length_a   1.000
_cell.length_b   1.000
_cell.length_c   1.000
_cell.angle_alpha   90.00
_cell.angle_beta   90.00
_cell.angle_gamma   90.00
#
_symmetry.space_group_name_H-M   'P 1'
#
loop_
_entity.id
_entity.type
_entity.pdbx_description
1 polymer ?
#
loop_
_entity_poly.entity_id
_entity_poly.type
_entity_poly.pdbx_seq_one_letter_code
_entity_poly.pdbx_strand_id
1 'polypeptide(L)'
;GADGIELDVQLTKDGQVVVIHDERIDRTTDGSGWVKDYTYEELKKFNAARVKGDPFGFQPIPSFEEYCAWAKNQSLFTNVELKTSIIYYPEIEEKTIALIRKYGLEDRIIFSSFNHLSILKMKELAPEIPCGALVGDRGLKYAGFYCERFGFEFYHPDFQTLTEEDVKECKAHGVGINAWTVNGMEGLEKLVEWDCEGIITNYPDVPVKYFKARNHD
;
A
#
# COMPACT_ATOMS: atom_id res chain seq x y z
N GLY A 1 -14.93 -7.41 5.05
CA GLY A 1 -15.81 -6.73 4.09
C GLY A 1 -15.14 -5.55 3.38
N ALA A 2 -13.81 -5.38 3.54
CA ALA A 2 -13.04 -4.43 2.75
C ALA A 2 -12.94 -4.89 1.28
N ASP A 3 -12.82 -3.93 0.37
CA ASP A 3 -12.66 -4.18 -1.07
C ASP A 3 -11.22 -4.52 -1.44
N GLY A 4 -10.26 -4.14 -0.58
CA GLY A 4 -8.84 -4.32 -0.83
C GLY A 4 -7.99 -4.41 0.43
N ILE A 5 -6.71 -4.67 0.19
CA ILE A 5 -5.65 -4.72 1.20
C ILE A 5 -4.53 -3.76 0.76
N GLU A 6 -3.99 -3.02 1.70
CA GLU A 6 -2.73 -2.31 1.52
C GLU A 6 -1.63 -3.08 2.26
N LEU A 7 -0.46 -3.20 1.64
CA LEU A 7 0.72 -3.84 2.22
C LEU A 7 2.02 -3.24 1.66
N ASP A 8 3.09 -3.44 2.43
CA ASP A 8 4.42 -2.94 2.11
C ASP A 8 5.37 -4.07 1.71
N VAL A 9 6.21 -3.84 0.71
CA VAL A 9 7.22 -4.81 0.29
C VAL A 9 8.63 -4.26 0.42
N GLN A 10 9.53 -5.15 0.83
CA GLN A 10 10.96 -4.90 0.97
C GLN A 10 11.76 -6.11 0.48
N LEU A 11 13.08 -5.98 0.29
CA LEU A 11 13.96 -7.11 -0.06
C LEU A 11 14.78 -7.58 1.14
N THR A 12 14.88 -8.89 1.24
CA THR A 12 15.84 -9.56 2.11
C THR A 12 17.26 -9.51 1.53
N LYS A 13 18.25 -9.91 2.34
CA LYS A 13 19.65 -10.02 1.93
C LYS A 13 19.86 -10.93 0.70
N ASP A 14 19.09 -11.99 0.59
CA ASP A 14 19.11 -12.93 -0.54
C ASP A 14 18.12 -12.57 -1.65
N GLY A 15 17.53 -11.36 -1.56
CA GLY A 15 16.71 -10.78 -2.63
C GLY A 15 15.31 -11.35 -2.76
N GLN A 16 14.76 -11.96 -1.71
CA GLN A 16 13.34 -12.31 -1.65
C GLN A 16 12.50 -11.07 -1.35
N VAL A 17 11.34 -10.95 -2.00
CA VAL A 17 10.36 -9.91 -1.68
C VAL A 17 9.53 -10.38 -0.49
N VAL A 18 9.53 -9.59 0.58
CA VAL A 18 8.80 -9.89 1.84
C VAL A 18 7.80 -8.80 2.17
N VAL A 19 6.75 -9.15 2.91
CA VAL A 19 5.71 -8.22 3.34
C VAL A 19 6.00 -7.76 4.77
N ILE A 20 6.47 -6.53 4.89
CA ILE A 20 6.77 -5.90 6.19
C ILE A 20 6.85 -4.38 6.03
N HIS A 21 6.23 -3.64 6.97
CA HIS A 21 6.16 -2.18 6.91
C HIS A 21 7.51 -1.50 7.21
N ASP A 22 8.10 -1.78 8.38
CA ASP A 22 9.30 -1.09 8.82
C ASP A 22 10.56 -1.69 8.18
N GLU A 23 11.56 -0.88 7.93
CA GLU A 23 12.88 -1.34 7.46
C GLU A 23 13.62 -2.16 8.51
N ARG A 24 13.22 -2.03 9.79
CA ARG A 24 13.72 -2.82 10.93
C ARG A 24 12.61 -3.72 11.47
N ILE A 25 12.99 -4.93 11.87
CA ILE A 25 12.05 -5.93 12.40
C ILE A 25 11.67 -5.70 13.88
N ASP A 26 12.30 -4.73 14.55
CA ASP A 26 12.24 -4.53 16.01
C ASP A 26 10.83 -4.25 16.55
N ARG A 27 10.02 -3.45 15.82
CA ARG A 27 8.68 -3.05 16.29
C ARG A 27 7.66 -4.15 16.16
N THR A 28 7.73 -4.91 15.09
CA THR A 28 6.67 -5.85 14.66
C THR A 28 7.00 -7.32 14.91
N THR A 29 8.23 -7.62 15.37
CA THR A 29 8.63 -9.01 15.68
C THR A 29 9.30 -9.12 17.05
N ASP A 30 9.68 -10.34 17.43
CA ASP A 30 10.52 -10.63 18.59
C ASP A 30 12.03 -10.56 18.30
N GLY A 31 12.41 -10.18 17.06
CA GLY A 31 13.80 -9.97 16.64
C GLY A 31 14.21 -8.51 16.65
N SER A 32 15.42 -8.23 16.17
CA SER A 32 15.94 -6.88 15.99
C SER A 32 16.90 -6.81 14.80
N GLY A 33 17.01 -5.64 14.15
CA GLY A 33 17.90 -5.43 13.01
C GLY A 33 17.15 -5.04 11.72
N TRP A 34 17.91 -4.91 10.65
CA TRP A 34 17.37 -4.48 9.35
C TRP A 34 16.91 -5.67 8.53
N VAL A 35 15.76 -5.56 7.86
CA VAL A 35 15.22 -6.57 6.93
C VAL A 35 16.28 -6.98 5.89
N LYS A 36 16.97 -6.01 5.30
CA LYS A 36 18.01 -6.22 4.27
C LYS A 36 19.24 -7.01 4.72
N ASP A 37 19.44 -7.19 6.03
CA ASP A 37 20.63 -7.87 6.58
C ASP A 37 20.37 -9.36 6.84
N TYR A 38 19.11 -9.80 6.73
CA TYR A 38 18.69 -11.19 6.91
C TYR A 38 18.30 -11.85 5.59
N THR A 39 18.61 -13.13 5.45
CA THR A 39 17.99 -13.99 4.43
C THR A 39 16.53 -14.25 4.79
N TYR A 40 15.73 -14.67 3.82
CA TYR A 40 14.32 -15.00 4.09
C TYR A 40 14.19 -16.15 5.13
N GLU A 41 15.04 -17.18 5.03
CA GLU A 41 15.04 -18.29 5.99
C GLU A 41 15.42 -17.86 7.43
N GLU A 42 16.20 -16.80 7.58
CA GLU A 42 16.48 -16.21 8.89
C GLU A 42 15.29 -15.38 9.40
N LEU A 43 14.65 -14.57 8.52
CA LEU A 43 13.47 -13.77 8.88
C LEU A 43 12.28 -14.62 9.33
N LYS A 44 12.05 -15.77 8.72
CA LYS A 44 10.98 -16.69 9.10
C LYS A 44 11.06 -17.22 10.52
N LYS A 45 12.20 -17.09 11.19
CA LYS A 45 12.39 -17.52 12.58
C LYS A 45 11.86 -16.52 13.60
N PHE A 46 11.56 -15.28 13.19
CA PHE A 46 11.02 -14.24 14.04
C PHE A 46 9.49 -14.25 14.03
N ASN A 47 8.90 -14.04 15.20
CA ASN A 47 7.45 -14.03 15.37
C ASN A 47 6.87 -12.63 15.07
N ALA A 48 6.22 -12.47 13.93
CA ALA A 48 5.55 -11.23 13.52
C ALA A 48 4.18 -11.03 14.21
N ALA A 49 3.65 -12.01 14.96
CA ALA A 49 2.42 -11.87 15.73
C ALA A 49 2.61 -11.14 17.07
N ARG A 50 3.86 -10.85 17.47
CA ARG A 50 4.17 -10.25 18.77
C ARG A 50 3.33 -9.01 19.11
N VAL A 51 3.09 -8.14 18.13
CA VAL A 51 2.32 -6.90 18.31
C VAL A 51 0.85 -7.17 18.59
N LYS A 52 0.30 -8.29 18.09
CA LYS A 52 -1.11 -8.68 18.22
C LYS A 52 -1.36 -9.63 19.39
N GLY A 53 -0.30 -10.10 20.04
CA GLY A 53 -0.37 -10.99 21.22
C GLY A 53 -0.64 -12.46 20.89
N ASP A 54 -0.82 -13.25 21.94
CA ASP A 54 -0.89 -14.72 21.91
C ASP A 54 -2.02 -15.36 21.08
N PRO A 55 -3.18 -14.72 20.78
CA PRO A 55 -4.27 -15.41 20.05
C PRO A 55 -3.86 -15.98 18.69
N PHE A 56 -2.81 -15.44 18.08
CA PHE A 56 -2.36 -15.86 16.76
C PHE A 56 -1.21 -16.86 16.78
N GLY A 57 -0.61 -17.14 17.95
CA GLY A 57 0.57 -17.99 18.06
C GLY A 57 1.75 -17.46 17.24
N PHE A 58 2.66 -18.34 16.86
CA PHE A 58 3.79 -17.98 16.02
C PHE A 58 3.35 -17.71 14.58
N GLN A 59 3.70 -16.53 14.07
CA GLN A 59 3.45 -16.16 12.68
C GLN A 59 4.76 -15.64 12.06
N PRO A 60 5.31 -16.29 11.04
CA PRO A 60 6.49 -15.78 10.34
C PRO A 60 6.17 -14.53 9.51
N ILE A 61 7.19 -13.73 9.18
CA ILE A 61 7.06 -12.70 8.16
C ILE A 61 6.77 -13.39 6.83
N PRO A 62 5.65 -13.07 6.13
CA PRO A 62 5.33 -13.73 4.87
C PRO A 62 6.18 -13.20 3.73
N SER A 63 6.50 -14.06 2.76
CA SER A 63 6.99 -13.59 1.46
C SER A 63 5.85 -12.98 0.65
N PHE A 64 6.20 -12.07 -0.27
CA PHE A 64 5.20 -11.53 -1.20
C PHE A 64 4.68 -12.63 -2.17
N GLU A 65 5.49 -13.65 -2.43
CA GLU A 65 5.05 -14.80 -3.21
C GLU A 65 3.94 -15.59 -2.51
N GLU A 66 4.07 -15.85 -1.20
CA GLU A 66 3.02 -16.49 -0.40
C GLU A 66 1.74 -15.65 -0.39
N TYR A 67 1.88 -14.32 -0.28
CA TYR A 67 0.74 -13.41 -0.40
C TYR A 67 0.07 -13.51 -1.78
N CYS A 68 0.82 -13.44 -2.88
CA CYS A 68 0.30 -13.56 -4.24
C CYS A 68 -0.43 -14.89 -4.46
N ALA A 69 0.13 -15.99 -3.97
CA ALA A 69 -0.48 -17.32 -4.04
C ALA A 69 -1.84 -17.39 -3.32
N TRP A 70 -1.98 -16.69 -2.19
CA TRP A 70 -3.24 -16.55 -1.48
C TRP A 70 -4.19 -15.59 -2.21
N ALA A 71 -3.71 -14.40 -2.60
CA ALA A 71 -4.49 -13.35 -3.23
C ALA A 71 -5.11 -13.77 -4.56
N LYS A 72 -4.46 -14.67 -5.31
CA LYS A 72 -4.99 -15.25 -6.55
C LYS A 72 -6.41 -15.80 -6.40
N ASN A 73 -6.73 -16.33 -5.23
CA ASN A 73 -8.03 -16.95 -4.94
C ASN A 73 -9.01 -15.99 -4.24
N GLN A 74 -8.67 -14.72 -4.13
CA GLN A 74 -9.51 -13.68 -3.54
C GLN A 74 -10.04 -12.75 -4.63
N SER A 75 -11.08 -11.98 -4.30
CA SER A 75 -11.60 -10.91 -5.17
C SER A 75 -11.11 -9.52 -4.76
N LEU A 76 -10.16 -9.44 -3.86
CA LEU A 76 -9.65 -8.18 -3.29
C LEU A 76 -8.68 -7.47 -4.23
N PHE A 77 -8.73 -6.15 -4.23
CA PHE A 77 -7.64 -5.31 -4.74
C PHE A 77 -6.46 -5.32 -3.77
N THR A 78 -5.27 -5.04 -4.26
CA THR A 78 -4.09 -4.88 -3.42
C THR A 78 -3.34 -3.61 -3.81
N ASN A 79 -3.19 -2.69 -2.86
CA ASN A 79 -2.22 -1.62 -2.96
C ASN A 79 -0.87 -2.11 -2.42
N VAL A 80 0.14 -2.16 -3.28
CA VAL A 80 1.49 -2.61 -2.93
C VAL A 80 2.40 -1.39 -2.82
N GLU A 81 2.77 -1.03 -1.59
CA GLU A 81 3.77 0.00 -1.36
C GLU A 81 5.19 -0.57 -1.51
N LEU A 82 6.00 0.06 -2.36
CA LEU A 82 7.43 -0.23 -2.43
C LEU A 82 8.19 0.66 -1.43
N LYS A 83 8.80 0.04 -0.41
CA LYS A 83 9.55 0.72 0.66
C LYS A 83 10.98 1.04 0.20
N THR A 84 11.10 1.98 -0.73
CA THR A 84 12.38 2.36 -1.36
C THR A 84 12.88 3.76 -0.99
N SER A 85 12.22 4.44 -0.05
CA SER A 85 12.57 5.80 0.35
C SER A 85 13.77 5.88 1.28
N ILE A 86 13.95 4.90 2.18
CA ILE A 86 15.03 4.86 3.17
C ILE A 86 16.14 3.92 2.69
N ILE A 87 15.77 2.74 2.23
CA ILE A 87 16.69 1.74 1.71
C ILE A 87 16.45 1.61 0.21
N TYR A 88 17.51 1.78 -0.57
CA TYR A 88 17.46 1.42 -1.98
C TYR A 88 17.59 -0.09 -2.13
N TYR A 89 16.57 -0.72 -2.71
CA TYR A 89 16.54 -2.16 -2.99
C TYR A 89 16.69 -2.40 -4.49
N PRO A 90 17.87 -2.81 -4.97
CA PRO A 90 18.05 -3.13 -6.39
C PRO A 90 17.06 -4.19 -6.86
N GLU A 91 16.45 -3.97 -8.03
CA GLU A 91 15.53 -4.92 -8.69
C GLU A 91 14.22 -5.22 -7.93
N ILE A 92 13.84 -4.42 -6.90
CA ILE A 92 12.59 -4.68 -6.18
C ILE A 92 11.38 -4.53 -7.10
N GLU A 93 11.41 -3.56 -8.02
CA GLU A 93 10.36 -3.30 -8.97
C GLU A 93 10.17 -4.51 -9.90
N GLU A 94 11.23 -4.98 -10.52
CA GLU A 94 11.22 -6.13 -11.45
C GLU A 94 10.75 -7.41 -10.75
N LYS A 95 11.24 -7.65 -9.55
CA LYS A 95 10.88 -8.85 -8.75
C LYS A 95 9.43 -8.82 -8.32
N THR A 96 8.93 -7.66 -7.88
CA THR A 96 7.53 -7.50 -7.49
C THR A 96 6.60 -7.71 -8.68
N ILE A 97 6.89 -7.10 -9.84
CA ILE A 97 6.13 -7.28 -11.08
C ILE A 97 6.15 -8.76 -11.53
N ALA A 98 7.32 -9.41 -11.47
CA ALA A 98 7.43 -10.81 -11.87
C ALA A 98 6.53 -11.74 -11.04
N LEU A 99 6.41 -11.49 -9.74
CA LEU A 99 5.50 -12.26 -8.86
C LEU A 99 4.04 -11.97 -9.18
N ILE A 100 3.66 -10.70 -9.39
CA ILE A 100 2.30 -10.32 -9.76
C ILE A 100 1.89 -11.03 -11.08
N ARG A 101 2.71 -10.95 -12.11
CA ARG A 101 2.48 -11.61 -13.40
C ARG A 101 2.44 -13.13 -13.29
N LYS A 102 3.32 -13.72 -12.47
CA LYS A 102 3.32 -15.17 -12.21
C LYS A 102 1.98 -15.68 -11.67
N TYR A 103 1.29 -14.86 -10.89
CA TYR A 103 0.01 -15.24 -10.25
C TYR A 103 -1.21 -14.65 -10.95
N GLY A 104 -1.05 -13.86 -12.04
CA GLY A 104 -2.13 -13.26 -12.81
C GLY A 104 -2.94 -12.26 -12.00
N LEU A 105 -2.27 -11.33 -11.34
CA LEU A 105 -2.89 -10.37 -10.42
C LEU A 105 -2.91 -8.93 -10.97
N GLU A 106 -2.43 -8.71 -12.19
CA GLU A 106 -2.19 -7.39 -12.78
C GLU A 106 -3.42 -6.47 -12.71
N ASP A 107 -4.60 -7.02 -12.98
CA ASP A 107 -5.87 -6.28 -12.99
C ASP A 107 -6.39 -5.88 -11.59
N ARG A 108 -5.70 -6.28 -10.53
CA ARG A 108 -6.12 -6.07 -9.13
C ARG A 108 -5.03 -5.47 -8.25
N ILE A 109 -4.00 -4.90 -8.86
CA ILE A 109 -2.89 -4.26 -8.16
C ILE A 109 -2.89 -2.76 -8.43
N ILE A 110 -2.56 -1.99 -7.40
CA ILE A 110 -2.11 -0.60 -7.50
C ILE A 110 -0.73 -0.56 -6.86
N PHE A 111 0.26 0.03 -7.53
CA PHE A 111 1.55 0.31 -6.92
C PHE A 111 1.57 1.67 -6.25
N SER A 112 2.24 1.77 -5.11
CA SER A 112 2.48 3.06 -4.48
C SER A 112 3.88 3.13 -3.87
N SER A 113 4.40 4.32 -3.69
CA SER A 113 5.65 4.59 -2.99
C SER A 113 5.77 6.06 -2.63
N PHE A 114 6.44 6.36 -1.53
CA PHE A 114 6.96 7.72 -1.24
C PHE A 114 8.18 8.06 -2.12
N ASN A 115 8.85 7.07 -2.69
CA ASN A 115 9.87 7.26 -3.69
C ASN A 115 9.23 7.24 -5.09
N HIS A 116 8.86 8.40 -5.59
CA HIS A 116 8.18 8.50 -6.88
C HIS A 116 9.03 8.02 -8.07
N LEU A 117 10.36 7.94 -7.94
CA LEU A 117 11.19 7.31 -8.96
C LEU A 117 10.95 5.80 -9.08
N SER A 118 10.65 5.12 -7.95
CA SER A 118 10.24 3.71 -7.98
C SER A 118 8.95 3.50 -8.78
N ILE A 119 7.91 4.32 -8.53
CA ILE A 119 6.65 4.17 -9.27
C ILE A 119 6.77 4.61 -10.73
N LEU A 120 7.65 5.57 -11.07
CA LEU A 120 8.00 5.85 -12.47
C LEU A 120 8.61 4.62 -13.14
N LYS A 121 9.56 3.96 -12.48
CA LYS A 121 10.15 2.71 -12.98
C LYS A 121 9.09 1.61 -13.12
N MET A 122 8.13 1.51 -12.16
CA MET A 122 7.00 0.59 -12.30
C MET A 122 6.16 0.89 -13.55
N LYS A 123 5.87 2.17 -13.85
CA LYS A 123 5.15 2.57 -15.07
C LYS A 123 5.90 2.24 -16.35
N GLU A 124 7.23 2.30 -16.35
CA GLU A 124 8.05 1.89 -17.49
C GLU A 124 8.04 0.37 -17.71
N LEU A 125 8.06 -0.42 -16.62
CA LEU A 125 8.13 -1.88 -16.65
C LEU A 125 6.76 -2.57 -16.82
N ALA A 126 5.70 -1.96 -16.28
CA ALA A 126 4.34 -2.48 -16.27
C ALA A 126 3.33 -1.32 -16.42
N PRO A 127 3.27 -0.66 -17.60
CA PRO A 127 2.40 0.50 -17.82
C PRO A 127 0.90 0.20 -17.64
N GLU A 128 0.53 -1.07 -17.73
CA GLU A 128 -0.84 -1.57 -17.52
C GLU A 128 -1.28 -1.52 -16.04
N ILE A 129 -0.34 -1.53 -15.08
CA ILE A 129 -0.67 -1.52 -13.66
C ILE A 129 -0.69 -0.07 -13.15
N PRO A 130 -1.80 0.38 -12.55
CA PRO A 130 -1.91 1.74 -12.03
C PRO A 130 -0.94 2.01 -10.88
N CYS A 131 -0.50 3.27 -10.79
CA CYS A 131 0.41 3.74 -9.76
C CYS A 131 -0.19 4.93 -8.99
N GLY A 132 0.11 5.01 -7.68
CA GLY A 132 -0.28 6.08 -6.80
C GLY A 132 0.92 6.76 -6.13
N ALA A 133 0.97 8.09 -6.20
CA ALA A 133 2.01 8.87 -5.55
C ALA A 133 1.69 9.05 -4.05
N LEU A 134 2.45 8.38 -3.17
CA LEU A 134 2.35 8.58 -1.72
C LEU A 134 3.01 9.89 -1.31
N VAL A 135 2.31 10.66 -0.48
CA VAL A 135 2.82 11.93 0.07
C VAL A 135 2.42 12.06 1.53
N GLY A 136 3.40 12.37 2.39
CA GLY A 136 3.22 12.47 3.84
C GLY A 136 2.65 13.81 4.32
N ASP A 137 3.04 14.18 5.51
CA ASP A 137 2.51 15.24 6.37
C ASP A 137 2.50 16.67 5.81
N ARG A 138 3.14 16.92 4.67
CA ARG A 138 3.16 18.25 4.02
C ARG A 138 2.18 18.37 2.86
N GLY A 139 1.56 17.25 2.42
CA GLY A 139 0.77 17.24 1.21
C GLY A 139 1.56 17.63 -0.04
N LEU A 140 0.89 17.66 -1.18
CA LEU A 140 1.44 18.13 -2.44
C LEU A 140 0.42 19.06 -3.11
N LYS A 141 0.78 20.31 -3.35
CA LYS A 141 -0.06 21.22 -4.13
C LYS A 141 0.04 20.89 -5.62
N TYR A 142 -1.09 21.03 -6.32
CA TYR A 142 -1.22 20.61 -7.73
C TYR A 142 -0.88 19.12 -7.94
N ALA A 143 -1.37 18.27 -7.02
CA ALA A 143 -1.13 16.83 -7.05
C ALA A 143 -1.73 16.17 -8.31
N GLY A 144 -2.88 16.63 -8.77
CA GLY A 144 -3.51 16.16 -10.00
C GLY A 144 -2.65 16.45 -11.23
N PHE A 145 -2.20 17.70 -11.39
CA PHE A 145 -1.26 18.06 -12.46
C PHE A 145 0.02 17.24 -12.40
N TYR A 146 0.57 17.05 -11.18
CA TYR A 146 1.78 16.27 -10.99
C TYR A 146 1.57 14.80 -11.41
N CYS A 147 0.52 14.16 -10.92
CA CYS A 147 0.22 12.76 -11.21
C CYS A 147 -0.07 12.55 -12.71
N GLU A 148 -0.89 13.40 -13.33
CA GLU A 148 -1.15 13.36 -14.77
C GLU A 148 0.14 13.49 -15.58
N ARG A 149 1.02 14.43 -15.19
CA ARG A 149 2.29 14.68 -15.89
C ARG A 149 3.20 13.46 -15.93
N PHE A 150 3.18 12.64 -14.87
CA PHE A 150 4.01 11.44 -14.75
C PHE A 150 3.26 10.12 -15.04
N GLY A 151 1.98 10.21 -15.39
CA GLY A 151 1.16 9.05 -15.73
C GLY A 151 0.76 8.22 -14.51
N PHE A 152 0.67 8.85 -13.34
CA PHE A 152 0.14 8.20 -12.12
C PHE A 152 -1.38 8.36 -12.09
N GLU A 153 -2.09 7.28 -11.90
CA GLU A 153 -3.55 7.26 -11.88
C GLU A 153 -4.11 7.71 -10.53
N PHE A 154 -3.28 7.64 -9.47
CA PHE A 154 -3.72 7.94 -8.11
C PHE A 154 -2.75 8.88 -7.37
N TYR A 155 -3.34 9.67 -6.47
CA TYR A 155 -2.66 10.42 -5.41
C TYR A 155 -3.01 9.79 -4.06
N HIS A 156 -2.01 9.46 -3.24
CA HIS A 156 -2.16 8.82 -1.94
C HIS A 156 -1.69 9.76 -0.82
N PRO A 157 -2.48 10.76 -0.40
CA PRO A 157 -2.10 11.69 0.65
C PRO A 157 -2.37 11.18 2.06
N ASP A 158 -1.65 11.74 3.04
CA ASP A 158 -2.17 11.84 4.40
C ASP A 158 -3.47 12.66 4.35
N PHE A 159 -4.59 12.05 4.77
CA PHE A 159 -5.93 12.66 4.70
C PHE A 159 -6.02 13.98 5.47
N GLN A 160 -5.17 14.20 6.49
CA GLN A 160 -5.13 15.42 7.29
C GLN A 160 -4.63 16.63 6.49
N THR A 161 -3.85 16.39 5.45
CA THR A 161 -3.30 17.44 4.57
C THR A 161 -4.22 17.79 3.41
N LEU A 162 -5.25 16.98 3.16
CA LEU A 162 -6.13 17.10 2.01
C LEU A 162 -7.21 18.18 2.22
N THR A 163 -7.40 19.01 1.22
CA THR A 163 -8.47 20.00 1.15
C THR A 163 -9.45 19.66 0.02
N GLU A 164 -10.65 20.23 0.06
CA GLU A 164 -11.64 20.07 -1.01
C GLU A 164 -11.12 20.60 -2.37
N GLU A 165 -10.32 21.68 -2.34
CA GLU A 165 -9.67 22.23 -3.53
C GLU A 165 -8.66 21.26 -4.12
N ASP A 166 -7.87 20.55 -3.29
CA ASP A 166 -6.92 19.54 -3.76
C ASP A 166 -7.66 18.36 -4.41
N VAL A 167 -8.83 17.95 -3.86
CA VAL A 167 -9.68 16.91 -4.46
C VAL A 167 -10.23 17.35 -5.81
N LYS A 168 -10.76 18.58 -5.91
CA LYS A 168 -11.26 19.13 -7.17
C LYS A 168 -10.16 19.23 -8.22
N GLU A 169 -8.96 19.59 -7.81
CA GLU A 169 -7.80 19.70 -8.69
C GLU A 169 -7.40 18.31 -9.22
N CYS A 170 -7.28 17.29 -8.35
CA CYS A 170 -7.02 15.92 -8.78
C CYS A 170 -8.08 15.39 -9.75
N LYS A 171 -9.36 15.60 -9.47
CA LYS A 171 -10.48 15.19 -10.36
C LYS A 171 -10.41 15.89 -11.71
N ALA A 172 -10.04 17.18 -11.75
CA ALA A 172 -9.90 17.93 -13.00
C ALA A 172 -8.80 17.35 -13.91
N HIS A 173 -7.83 16.65 -13.34
CA HIS A 173 -6.75 15.95 -14.05
C HIS A 173 -7.00 14.43 -14.21
N GLY A 174 -8.18 13.92 -13.82
CA GLY A 174 -8.53 12.51 -13.93
C GLY A 174 -7.73 11.61 -12.96
N VAL A 175 -7.26 12.17 -11.85
CA VAL A 175 -6.46 11.49 -10.82
C VAL A 175 -7.35 11.11 -9.65
N GLY A 176 -7.41 9.82 -9.33
CA GLY A 176 -8.11 9.30 -8.17
C GLY A 176 -7.37 9.55 -6.85
N ILE A 177 -8.07 9.55 -5.73
CA ILE A 177 -7.48 9.78 -4.42
C ILE A 177 -7.73 8.59 -3.50
N ASN A 178 -6.63 7.98 -3.00
CA ASN A 178 -6.66 6.94 -1.98
C ASN A 178 -5.99 7.48 -0.70
N ALA A 179 -6.78 8.03 0.22
CA ALA A 179 -6.26 8.73 1.39
C ALA A 179 -5.98 7.79 2.56
N TRP A 180 -4.91 8.04 3.31
CA TRP A 180 -4.43 7.26 4.46
C TRP A 180 -4.08 8.17 5.65
N THR A 181 -3.98 7.72 6.91
CA THR A 181 -4.63 6.54 7.43
C THR A 181 -5.89 6.98 8.17
N VAL A 182 -7.05 6.63 7.68
CA VAL A 182 -8.35 7.16 8.10
C VAL A 182 -8.97 6.21 9.14
N ASN A 183 -8.72 6.47 10.41
CA ASN A 183 -9.18 5.61 11.51
C ASN A 183 -10.42 6.14 12.26
N GLY A 184 -10.91 7.32 11.92
CA GLY A 184 -12.03 7.99 12.59
C GLY A 184 -13.18 8.35 11.66
N MET A 185 -14.38 8.50 12.23
CA MET A 185 -15.60 8.84 11.47
C MET A 185 -15.53 10.20 10.79
N GLU A 186 -14.95 11.22 11.44
CA GLU A 186 -14.81 12.57 10.87
C GLU A 186 -14.02 12.55 9.53
N GLY A 187 -12.89 11.83 9.51
CA GLY A 187 -12.11 11.66 8.29
C GLY A 187 -12.85 10.88 7.22
N LEU A 188 -13.56 9.81 7.61
CA LEU A 188 -14.37 9.00 6.72
C LEU A 188 -15.48 9.82 6.06
N GLU A 189 -16.29 10.54 6.84
CA GLU A 189 -17.40 11.37 6.35
C GLU A 189 -16.92 12.44 5.38
N LYS A 190 -15.83 13.14 5.72
CA LYS A 190 -15.19 14.14 4.89
C LYS A 190 -14.75 13.59 3.52
N LEU A 191 -14.07 12.45 3.49
CA LEU A 191 -13.61 11.84 2.23
C LEU A 191 -14.74 11.29 1.37
N VAL A 192 -15.80 10.78 2.01
CA VAL A 192 -17.02 10.35 1.31
C VAL A 192 -17.77 11.55 0.73
N GLU A 193 -17.89 12.66 1.47
CA GLU A 193 -18.52 13.90 0.97
C GLU A 193 -17.75 14.46 -0.25
N TRP A 194 -16.42 14.37 -0.22
CA TRP A 194 -15.56 14.80 -1.32
C TRP A 194 -15.47 13.79 -2.45
N ASP A 195 -16.10 12.60 -2.30
CA ASP A 195 -16.12 11.53 -3.28
C ASP A 195 -14.71 11.09 -3.69
N CYS A 196 -13.89 10.76 -2.68
CA CYS A 196 -12.57 10.14 -2.87
C CYS A 196 -12.74 8.65 -3.19
N GLU A 197 -11.86 8.11 -4.04
CA GLU A 197 -11.96 6.74 -4.56
C GLU A 197 -11.62 5.68 -3.53
N GLY A 198 -10.62 5.93 -2.68
CA GLY A 198 -10.13 4.95 -1.72
C GLY A 198 -9.89 5.51 -0.32
N ILE A 199 -10.21 4.68 0.67
CA ILE A 199 -10.00 4.96 2.09
C ILE A 199 -9.14 3.86 2.68
N ILE A 200 -7.91 4.19 3.04
CA ILE A 200 -6.98 3.26 3.68
C ILE A 200 -7.10 3.42 5.19
N THR A 201 -7.44 2.33 5.89
CA THR A 201 -7.75 2.33 7.33
C THR A 201 -7.27 1.06 8.04
N ASN A 202 -6.97 1.18 9.33
CA ASN A 202 -6.70 0.04 10.20
C ASN A 202 -8.00 -0.64 10.72
N TYR A 203 -9.16 -0.02 10.49
CA TYR A 203 -10.47 -0.47 11.02
C TYR A 203 -11.49 -0.61 9.89
N PRO A 204 -11.32 -1.59 8.97
CA PRO A 204 -12.15 -1.69 7.76
C PRO A 204 -13.63 -1.94 8.07
N ASP A 205 -13.97 -2.50 9.22
CA ASP A 205 -15.35 -2.69 9.65
C ASP A 205 -16.10 -1.38 9.86
N VAL A 206 -15.40 -0.28 10.16
CA VAL A 206 -16.02 1.06 10.37
C VAL A 206 -16.60 1.60 9.06
N PRO A 207 -15.84 1.81 7.98
CA PRO A 207 -16.40 2.25 6.72
C PRO A 207 -17.39 1.24 6.14
N VAL A 208 -17.18 -0.06 6.28
CA VAL A 208 -18.14 -1.07 5.80
C VAL A 208 -19.51 -0.92 6.47
N LYS A 209 -19.57 -0.67 7.77
CA LYS A 209 -20.84 -0.40 8.48
C LYS A 209 -21.47 0.92 8.02
N TYR A 210 -20.65 1.95 7.85
CA TYR A 210 -21.11 3.27 7.40
C TYR A 210 -21.78 3.19 6.02
N PHE A 211 -21.15 2.56 5.03
CA PHE A 211 -21.72 2.41 3.69
C PHE A 211 -22.95 1.51 3.66
N LYS A 212 -22.99 0.44 4.46
CA LYS A 212 -24.19 -0.41 4.57
C LYS A 212 -25.39 0.35 5.09
N ALA A 213 -25.20 1.21 6.10
CA ALA A 213 -26.29 2.04 6.62
C ALA A 213 -26.85 3.02 5.58
N ARG A 214 -26.01 3.63 4.74
CA ARG A 214 -26.43 4.57 3.70
C ARG A 214 -27.09 3.92 2.49
N ASN A 215 -26.83 2.66 2.22
CA ASN A 215 -27.45 1.93 1.09
C ASN A 215 -28.85 1.35 1.45
N HIS A 216 -29.32 1.56 2.67
CA HIS A 216 -30.66 1.14 3.14
C HIS A 216 -31.64 2.31 3.27
N ASP A 217 -31.20 3.54 3.02
CA ASP A 217 -32.02 4.76 2.94
C ASP A 217 -32.25 5.14 1.46
#